data_6c4b14db7f82c71d4e8d21ccb41482c4
#
_entry.id   6c4b14db7f82c71d4e8d21ccb41482c4
#
_cell.length_a   1.000
_cell.length_b   1.000
_cell.length_c   1.000
_cell.angle_alpha   90.00
_cell.angle_beta   90.00
_cell.angle_gamma   90.00
#
_symmetry.space_group_name_H-M   'P 1'
#
loop_
_entity.id
_entity.type
_entity.pdbx_description
1 polymer ?
#
loop_
_entity_poly.entity_id
_entity_poly.type
_entity_poly.pdbx_seq_one_letter_code
_entity_poly.pdbx_strand_id
1 'polypeptide(L)'
;MTMQPEDRVAVDQEALKGLRSRLGLTQRSVATCSGLTESAYRSYELGDRNPSLKDAEAIAWVFGVPFEMLLDHTPISVTAAAASLMRMEELGYLTIFQDDFSTINLMAASNALARELRAIRRLAADDEPT
;
A
#
# COMPACT_ATOMS: atom_id res chain seq x y z
N MET A 1 8.81 0.52 29.06
CA MET A 1 7.96 1.65 28.65
C MET A 1 6.75 1.11 27.90
N THR A 2 5.57 1.41 28.38
CA THR A 2 4.35 0.90 27.77
C THR A 2 4.06 1.72 26.52
N MET A 3 3.84 1.03 25.39
CA MET A 3 3.52 1.71 24.14
C MET A 3 2.11 2.31 24.24
N GLN A 4 2.01 3.60 23.93
CA GLN A 4 0.72 4.28 23.93
C GLN A 4 -0.12 3.81 22.73
N PRO A 5 -1.46 3.79 22.82
CA PRO A 5 -2.30 3.41 21.69
C PRO A 5 -2.04 4.22 20.43
N GLU A 6 -1.70 5.51 20.58
CA GLU A 6 -1.39 6.39 19.46
C GLU A 6 -0.06 6.06 18.77
N ASP A 7 0.79 5.24 19.38
CA ASP A 7 2.03 4.77 18.77
C ASP A 7 1.80 3.57 17.84
N ARG A 8 0.58 3.06 17.81
CA ARG A 8 0.17 1.97 16.96
C ARG A 8 -0.43 2.49 15.67
N VAL A 9 -0.18 1.77 14.59
CA VAL A 9 -0.61 2.18 13.26
C VAL A 9 -1.66 1.21 12.77
N ALA A 10 -2.83 1.72 12.42
CA ALA A 10 -3.88 0.87 11.87
C ALA A 10 -3.48 0.43 10.46
N VAL A 11 -3.29 -0.88 10.27
CA VAL A 11 -2.91 -1.45 8.98
C VAL A 11 -4.08 -2.17 8.34
N ASP A 12 -4.08 -2.18 7.01
CA ASP A 12 -5.04 -2.92 6.22
C ASP A 12 -4.60 -4.38 6.16
N GLN A 13 -5.36 -5.26 6.80
CA GLN A 13 -5.07 -6.69 6.86
C GLN A 13 -5.02 -7.32 5.47
N GLU A 14 -5.91 -6.91 4.60
CA GLU A 14 -5.93 -7.41 3.22
C GLU A 14 -4.69 -6.98 2.44
N ALA A 15 -4.20 -5.77 2.70
CA ALA A 15 -2.96 -5.30 2.08
C ALA A 15 -1.77 -6.15 2.54
N LEU A 16 -1.65 -6.43 3.84
CA LEU A 16 -0.58 -7.27 4.37
C LEU A 16 -0.61 -8.66 3.74
N LYS A 17 -1.77 -9.29 3.76
CA LYS A 17 -1.95 -10.64 3.25
C LYS A 17 -1.74 -10.69 1.72
N GLY A 18 -2.28 -9.72 1.01
CA GLY A 18 -2.17 -9.65 -0.44
C GLY A 18 -0.74 -9.45 -0.91
N LEU A 19 -0.01 -8.53 -0.29
CA LEU A 19 1.38 -8.26 -0.63
C LEU A 19 2.25 -9.48 -0.33
N ARG A 20 2.06 -10.10 0.83
CA ARG A 20 2.80 -11.31 1.20
C ARG A 20 2.56 -12.42 0.18
N SER A 21 1.31 -12.65 -0.18
CA SER A 21 0.93 -13.70 -1.13
C SER A 21 1.53 -13.48 -2.51
N ARG A 22 1.52 -12.24 -2.99
CA ARG A 22 2.09 -11.90 -4.30
C ARG A 22 3.58 -12.16 -4.37
N LEU A 23 4.28 -11.93 -3.27
CA LEU A 23 5.71 -12.16 -3.19
C LEU A 23 6.05 -13.62 -2.91
N GLY A 24 5.05 -14.47 -2.68
CA GLY A 24 5.26 -15.87 -2.37
C GLY A 24 5.91 -16.11 -1.01
N LEU A 25 5.75 -15.16 -0.09
CA LEU A 25 6.37 -15.24 1.21
C LEU A 25 5.44 -15.90 2.23
N THR A 26 6.04 -16.59 3.20
CA THR A 26 5.31 -17.12 4.35
C THR A 26 5.24 -16.06 5.44
N GLN A 27 4.33 -16.21 6.38
CA GLN A 27 4.27 -15.34 7.55
C GLN A 27 5.59 -15.36 8.32
N ARG A 28 6.20 -16.53 8.43
CA ARG A 28 7.50 -16.68 9.08
C ARG A 28 8.59 -15.89 8.35
N SER A 29 8.63 -15.96 7.03
CA SER A 29 9.63 -15.24 6.23
C SER A 29 9.51 -13.73 6.42
N VAL A 30 8.30 -13.21 6.35
CA VAL A 30 8.08 -11.78 6.55
C VAL A 30 8.49 -11.36 7.96
N ALA A 31 8.10 -12.15 8.96
CA ALA A 31 8.45 -11.88 10.35
C ALA A 31 9.97 -11.84 10.53
N THR A 32 10.67 -12.86 10.03
CA THR A 32 12.12 -12.96 10.14
C THR A 32 12.81 -11.76 9.48
N CYS A 33 12.39 -11.43 8.27
CA CYS A 33 13.01 -10.31 7.52
C CYS A 33 12.68 -8.94 8.14
N SER A 34 11.57 -8.84 8.86
CA SER A 34 11.17 -7.61 9.54
C SER A 34 11.73 -7.49 10.96
N GLY A 35 12.40 -8.54 11.44
CA GLY A 35 12.90 -8.57 12.82
C GLY A 35 11.79 -8.80 13.85
N LEU A 36 10.71 -9.44 13.46
CA LEU A 36 9.55 -9.74 14.32
C LEU A 36 9.46 -11.23 14.60
N THR A 37 8.71 -11.58 15.65
CA THR A 37 8.33 -12.97 15.85
C THR A 37 7.20 -13.32 14.87
N GLU A 38 7.10 -14.58 14.50
CA GLU A 38 6.01 -15.05 13.65
C GLU A 38 4.66 -14.77 14.28
N SER A 39 4.56 -14.96 15.60
CA SER A 39 3.33 -14.69 16.36
C SER A 39 2.92 -13.21 16.27
N ALA A 40 3.88 -12.30 16.39
CA ALA A 40 3.59 -10.87 16.29
C ALA A 40 3.08 -10.52 14.89
N TYR A 41 3.79 -10.96 13.84
CA TYR A 41 3.37 -10.68 12.48
C TYR A 41 1.98 -11.28 12.17
N ARG A 42 1.76 -12.51 12.62
CA ARG A 42 0.45 -13.18 12.44
C ARG A 42 -0.68 -12.35 13.07
N SER A 43 -0.44 -11.82 14.28
CA SER A 43 -1.41 -10.96 14.95
C SER A 43 -1.77 -9.73 14.13
N TYR A 44 -0.78 -9.13 13.46
CA TYR A 44 -1.01 -7.97 12.60
C TYR A 44 -1.84 -8.35 11.37
N GLU A 45 -1.52 -9.47 10.74
CA GLU A 45 -2.24 -9.93 9.55
C GLU A 45 -3.67 -10.38 9.86
N LEU A 46 -3.91 -10.90 11.08
CA LEU A 46 -5.25 -11.30 11.53
C LEU A 46 -6.07 -10.13 12.05
N GLY A 47 -5.43 -9.00 12.35
CA GLY A 47 -6.12 -7.84 12.91
C GLY A 47 -6.30 -7.88 14.41
N ASP A 48 -5.63 -8.82 15.10
CA ASP A 48 -5.70 -8.93 16.57
C ASP A 48 -5.03 -7.75 17.26
N ARG A 49 -4.03 -7.17 16.63
CA ARG A 49 -3.34 -5.97 17.11
C ARG A 49 -2.75 -5.21 15.93
N ASN A 50 -2.54 -3.93 16.16
CA ASN A 50 -1.88 -3.06 15.19
C ASN A 50 -0.39 -3.00 15.50
N PRO A 51 0.47 -2.95 14.48
CA PRO A 51 1.91 -2.81 14.68
C PRO A 51 2.28 -1.40 15.17
N SER A 52 3.45 -1.30 15.79
CA SER A 52 4.06 -0.01 16.01
C SER A 52 4.47 0.60 14.68
N LEU A 53 4.72 1.91 14.66
CA LEU A 53 5.24 2.56 13.46
C LEU A 53 6.52 1.89 12.98
N LYS A 54 7.43 1.56 13.90
CA LYS A 54 8.68 0.88 13.59
C LYS A 54 8.45 -0.47 12.91
N ASP A 55 7.54 -1.27 13.44
CA ASP A 55 7.22 -2.58 12.88
C ASP A 55 6.56 -2.45 11.51
N ALA A 56 5.64 -1.50 11.36
CA ALA A 56 4.98 -1.25 10.08
C ALA A 56 5.98 -0.81 9.02
N GLU A 57 6.92 0.06 9.35
CA GLU A 57 7.97 0.49 8.43
C GLU A 57 8.87 -0.66 8.02
N ALA A 58 9.23 -1.55 8.97
CA ALA A 58 10.05 -2.73 8.68
C ALA A 58 9.32 -3.68 7.72
N ILE A 59 8.03 -3.90 7.94
CA ILE A 59 7.21 -4.75 7.08
C ILE A 59 7.12 -4.13 5.68
N ALA A 60 6.88 -2.83 5.59
CA ALA A 60 6.81 -2.14 4.31
C ALA A 60 8.11 -2.27 3.53
N TRP A 61 9.24 -2.17 4.23
CA TRP A 61 10.55 -2.33 3.62
C TRP A 61 10.73 -3.73 3.02
N VAL A 62 10.30 -4.77 3.75
CA VAL A 62 10.36 -6.16 3.26
C VAL A 62 9.51 -6.33 2.01
N PHE A 63 8.33 -5.73 1.98
CA PHE A 63 7.44 -5.79 0.81
C PHE A 63 7.90 -4.88 -0.33
N GLY A 64 8.83 -3.96 -0.08
CA GLY A 64 9.30 -3.03 -1.09
C GLY A 64 8.27 -1.97 -1.48
N VAL A 65 7.39 -1.60 -0.56
CA VAL A 65 6.33 -0.62 -0.80
C VAL A 65 6.45 0.55 0.17
N PRO A 66 5.90 1.72 -0.19
CA PRO A 66 5.78 2.80 0.78
C PRO A 66 4.92 2.36 1.97
N PHE A 67 5.30 2.82 3.15
CA PHE A 67 4.61 2.47 4.39
C PHE A 67 3.10 2.81 4.34
N GLU A 68 2.75 3.91 3.68
CA GLU A 68 1.36 4.36 3.53
C GLU A 68 0.48 3.33 2.85
N MET A 69 1.07 2.42 2.06
CA MET A 69 0.30 1.37 1.38
C MET A 69 -0.15 0.26 2.31
N LEU A 70 0.42 0.19 3.51
CA LEU A 70 -0.01 -0.78 4.52
C LEU A 70 -1.14 -0.24 5.39
N LEU A 71 -1.36 1.07 5.37
CA LEU A 71 -2.32 1.69 6.27
C LEU A 71 -3.74 1.28 5.93
N ASP A 72 -4.54 1.12 6.99
CA ASP A 72 -5.97 1.00 6.85
C ASP A 72 -6.47 2.37 6.42
N HIS A 73 -6.52 2.56 5.14
CA HIS A 73 -7.19 3.71 4.59
C HIS A 73 -8.67 3.51 4.86
N THR A 74 -9.20 4.25 5.81
CA THR A 74 -10.60 4.61 5.75
C THR A 74 -10.83 4.92 4.28
N PRO A 75 -11.78 4.27 3.60
CA PRO A 75 -11.83 4.41 2.16
C PRO A 75 -11.82 5.87 1.80
N ILE A 76 -10.72 6.31 1.20
CA ILE A 76 -10.70 7.59 0.52
C ILE A 76 -11.89 7.48 -0.40
N SER A 77 -12.89 8.29 -0.17
CA SER A 77 -14.07 8.26 -1.03
C SER A 77 -13.57 8.35 -2.47
N VAL A 78 -14.19 7.63 -3.37
CA VAL A 78 -13.85 7.69 -4.80
C VAL A 78 -13.78 9.16 -5.23
N THR A 79 -14.66 9.98 -4.67
CA THR A 79 -14.69 11.43 -4.90
C THR A 79 -13.37 12.12 -4.48
N ALA A 80 -12.84 11.77 -3.29
CA ALA A 80 -11.59 12.37 -2.83
C ALA A 80 -10.39 11.92 -3.68
N ALA A 81 -10.35 10.65 -4.08
CA ALA A 81 -9.30 10.16 -4.97
C ALA A 81 -9.37 10.83 -6.34
N ALA A 82 -10.58 10.97 -6.90
CA ALA A 82 -10.80 11.65 -8.16
C ALA A 82 -10.37 13.11 -8.08
N ALA A 83 -10.72 13.79 -6.99
CA ALA A 83 -10.33 15.19 -6.79
C ALA A 83 -8.82 15.36 -6.74
N SER A 84 -8.11 14.43 -6.09
CA SER A 84 -6.64 14.45 -6.04
C SER A 84 -6.03 14.30 -7.43
N LEU A 85 -6.52 13.36 -8.22
CA LEU A 85 -6.05 13.15 -9.60
C LEU A 85 -6.32 14.38 -10.46
N MET A 86 -7.50 14.98 -10.36
CA MET A 86 -7.84 16.19 -11.09
C MET A 86 -6.95 17.35 -10.70
N ARG A 87 -6.63 17.46 -9.41
CA ARG A 87 -5.71 18.49 -8.94
C ARG A 87 -4.32 18.32 -9.54
N MET A 88 -3.84 17.08 -9.61
CA MET A 88 -2.54 16.77 -10.22
C MET A 88 -2.55 17.10 -11.71
N GLU A 89 -3.67 16.87 -12.39
CA GLU A 89 -3.81 17.25 -13.78
C GLU A 89 -3.77 18.77 -13.96
N GLU A 90 -4.49 19.51 -13.12
CA GLU A 90 -4.49 20.99 -13.15
C GLU A 90 -3.09 21.56 -12.94
N LEU A 91 -2.29 20.92 -12.08
CA LEU A 91 -0.93 21.35 -11.79
C LEU A 91 0.08 20.91 -12.86
N GLY A 92 -0.36 20.14 -13.85
CA GLY A 92 0.50 19.69 -14.92
C GLY A 92 1.39 18.51 -14.55
N TYR A 93 1.12 17.79 -13.45
CA TYR A 93 1.90 16.64 -13.08
C TYR A 93 1.54 15.40 -13.88
N LEU A 94 0.32 15.31 -14.36
CA LEU A 94 -0.12 14.19 -15.18
C LEU A 94 -1.23 14.64 -16.13
N THR A 95 -1.46 13.81 -17.15
CA THR A 95 -2.59 13.97 -18.06
C THR A 95 -3.48 12.75 -17.90
N ILE A 96 -4.77 12.99 -17.74
CA ILE A 96 -5.78 11.94 -17.61
C ILE A 96 -6.53 11.87 -18.94
N PHE A 97 -6.60 10.67 -19.51
CA PHE A 97 -7.41 10.45 -20.71
C PHE A 97 -8.06 9.07 -20.67
N GLN A 98 -9.14 8.95 -21.40
CA GLN A 98 -9.95 7.74 -21.40
C GLN A 98 -9.97 7.15 -22.82
N ASP A 99 -9.58 5.88 -22.93
CA ASP A 99 -9.61 5.17 -24.23
C ASP A 99 -11.00 4.68 -24.54
N ASP A 100 -11.68 4.15 -23.53
CA ASP A 100 -13.04 3.60 -23.64
C ASP A 100 -13.74 3.75 -22.29
N PHE A 101 -14.92 3.14 -22.15
CA PHE A 101 -15.72 3.28 -20.95
C PHE A 101 -15.12 2.61 -19.70
N SER A 102 -14.18 1.71 -19.87
CA SER A 102 -13.64 0.91 -18.76
C SER A 102 -12.21 1.28 -18.39
N THR A 103 -11.50 2.02 -19.22
CA THR A 103 -10.07 2.26 -19.04
C THR A 103 -9.76 3.74 -18.96
N ILE A 104 -9.11 4.14 -17.87
CA ILE A 104 -8.58 5.49 -17.67
C ILE A 104 -7.07 5.37 -17.69
N ASN A 105 -6.43 6.19 -18.52
CA ASN A 105 -4.99 6.21 -18.66
C ASN A 105 -4.40 7.46 -18.04
N LEU A 106 -3.22 7.33 -17.44
CA LEU A 106 -2.50 8.42 -16.83
C LEU A 106 -1.14 8.56 -17.51
N MET A 107 -0.80 9.77 -17.89
CA MET A 107 0.51 10.08 -18.44
C MET A 107 1.23 11.04 -17.50
N ALA A 108 2.35 10.60 -16.96
CA ALA A 108 3.12 11.40 -16.01
C ALA A 108 3.97 12.45 -16.73
N ALA A 109 4.13 13.60 -16.10
CA ALA A 109 4.94 14.69 -16.64
C ALA A 109 6.45 14.45 -16.43
N SER A 110 6.84 13.55 -15.56
CA SER A 110 8.25 13.28 -15.26
C SER A 110 8.51 11.79 -15.11
N ASN A 111 9.78 11.40 -15.31
CA ASN A 111 10.19 10.01 -15.13
C ASN A 111 10.05 9.52 -13.70
N ALA A 112 10.29 10.39 -12.72
CA ALA A 112 10.14 10.04 -11.32
C ALA A 112 8.68 9.73 -10.98
N LEU A 113 7.77 10.59 -11.39
CA LEU A 113 6.33 10.40 -11.20
C LEU A 113 5.85 9.18 -11.97
N ALA A 114 6.37 8.95 -13.18
CA ALA A 114 6.04 7.76 -13.95
C ALA A 114 6.41 6.47 -13.23
N ARG A 115 7.56 6.45 -12.55
CA ARG A 115 7.98 5.29 -11.77
C ARG A 115 7.04 5.00 -10.61
N GLU A 116 6.62 6.05 -9.90
CA GLU A 116 5.68 5.91 -8.79
C GLU A 116 4.32 5.41 -9.26
N LEU A 117 3.81 5.97 -10.35
CA LEU A 117 2.55 5.54 -10.94
C LEU A 117 2.61 4.09 -11.41
N ARG A 118 3.74 3.67 -11.99
CA ARG A 118 3.93 2.28 -12.40
C ARG A 118 3.98 1.32 -11.21
N ALA A 119 4.58 1.74 -10.10
CA ALA A 119 4.61 0.94 -8.89
C ALA A 119 3.18 0.73 -8.35
N ILE A 120 2.40 1.80 -8.27
CA ILE A 120 0.99 1.74 -7.85
C ILE A 120 0.19 0.85 -8.79
N ARG A 121 0.40 1.01 -10.11
CA ARG A 121 -0.31 0.23 -11.12
C ARG A 121 0.03 -1.25 -11.02
N ARG A 122 1.27 -1.60 -10.72
CA ARG A 122 1.67 -3.01 -10.56
C ARG A 122 0.92 -3.65 -9.39
N LEU A 123 0.80 -2.94 -8.28
CA LEU A 123 0.05 -3.45 -7.13
C LEU A 123 -1.42 -3.65 -7.46
N ALA A 124 -2.02 -2.74 -8.22
CA ALA A 124 -3.40 -2.86 -8.65
C ALA A 124 -3.60 -3.98 -9.67
N ALA A 125 -2.69 -4.12 -10.62
CA ALA A 125 -2.77 -5.12 -11.70
C ALA A 125 -2.65 -6.54 -11.17
N ASP A 126 -1.86 -6.75 -10.12
CA ASP A 126 -1.67 -8.08 -9.54
C ASP A 126 -2.94 -8.62 -8.87
N ASP A 127 -3.94 -7.78 -8.63
CA ASP A 127 -5.22 -8.20 -8.09
C ASP A 127 -6.19 -8.68 -9.18
N GLU A 128 -5.86 -8.46 -10.45
CA GLU A 128 -6.72 -8.89 -11.53
C GLU A 128 -6.49 -10.38 -11.84
N PRO A 129 -7.56 -11.17 -11.90
CA PRO A 129 -7.41 -12.56 -12.33
C PRO A 129 -6.97 -12.59 -13.79
N THR A 130 -5.85 -13.23 -14.03
CA THR A 130 -5.34 -13.45 -15.38
C THR A 130 -6.05 -14.62 -16.04
#